data_1d7d43335b4852f5a46daf09075b8369
#
_entry.id   1d7d43335b4852f5a46daf09075b8369
#
_cell.length_a   1.000
_cell.length_b   1.000
_cell.length_c   1.000
_cell.angle_alpha   90.00
_cell.angle_beta   90.00
_cell.angle_gamma   90.00
#
_symmetry.space_group_name_H-M   'P 1'
#
loop_
_entity.id
_entity.type
_entity.pdbx_description
1 polymer ?
#
loop_
_entity_poly.entity_id
_entity_poly.type
_entity_poly.pdbx_seq_one_letter_code
_entity_poly.pdbx_strand_id
1 'polypeptide(L)'
;GDLNQLVFKLCIQYKLKDTLLIVAGDCGFGFEKKEYYEQMVRRNAKRMNQANNWIVFVRGNHDNPAYFDGTTFNYKRFIAVPDYTILQACNHTILCVGGAISIDRIYRINEWNKRKYRVHSNESQENDIPRNLYWKNEAPIYDADKMNTICVDFLIDTVVTHTAPSHCELFSKSNLNQWAENDSLLLGDVQLEREVMDMLLHHLKINNHPVSHWYYGHFHQSWHSDIDGILYQMLDIMEFS
;
A
#
# COMPACT_ATOMS: atom_id res chain seq x y z
N GLY A 1 7.06 -4.23 4.86
CA GLY A 1 7.03 -4.64 6.27
C GLY A 1 7.09 -6.14 6.44
N ASP A 2 7.46 -6.62 7.64
CA ASP A 2 7.48 -8.06 7.93
C ASP A 2 6.13 -8.49 8.54
N LEU A 3 5.41 -9.38 7.89
CA LEU A 3 4.12 -9.93 8.33
C LEU A 3 4.22 -10.56 9.76
N ASN A 4 5.34 -11.19 10.10
CA ASN A 4 5.56 -11.70 11.46
C ASN A 4 5.60 -10.57 12.50
N GLN A 5 6.25 -9.45 12.17
CA GLN A 5 6.29 -8.28 13.06
C GLN A 5 4.91 -7.65 13.25
N LEU A 6 4.11 -7.56 12.17
CA LEU A 6 2.72 -7.08 12.26
C LEU A 6 1.90 -7.94 13.22
N VAL A 7 1.94 -9.27 13.05
CA VAL A 7 1.23 -10.19 13.95
C VAL A 7 1.78 -10.16 15.37
N PHE A 8 3.10 -10.02 15.54
CA PHE A 8 3.71 -9.87 16.87
C PHE A 8 3.21 -8.60 17.57
N LYS A 9 3.25 -7.46 16.90
CA LYS A 9 2.73 -6.20 17.46
C LYS A 9 1.25 -6.33 17.81
N LEU A 10 0.42 -6.75 16.85
CA LEU A 10 -1.02 -6.85 17.02
C LEU A 10 -1.41 -7.79 18.18
N CYS A 11 -0.88 -9.02 18.18
CA CYS A 11 -1.38 -10.08 19.07
C CYS A 11 -0.57 -10.24 20.37
N ILE A 12 0.72 -9.83 20.41
CA ILE A 12 1.61 -10.05 21.54
C ILE A 12 1.90 -8.75 22.25
N GLN A 13 2.38 -7.74 21.53
CA GLN A 13 2.78 -6.47 22.13
C GLN A 13 1.55 -5.69 22.61
N TYR A 14 0.58 -5.46 21.73
CA TYR A 14 -0.64 -4.70 22.06
C TYR A 14 -1.78 -5.58 22.58
N LYS A 15 -1.69 -6.91 22.40
CA LYS A 15 -2.69 -7.90 22.85
C LYS A 15 -4.11 -7.60 22.36
N LEU A 16 -4.21 -7.07 21.14
CA LEU A 16 -5.49 -6.73 20.53
C LEU A 16 -6.26 -8.00 20.14
N LYS A 17 -7.59 -7.92 20.23
CA LYS A 17 -8.54 -8.98 19.85
C LYS A 17 -9.69 -8.35 19.09
N ASP A 18 -10.35 -9.18 18.28
CA ASP A 18 -11.51 -8.77 17.47
C ASP A 18 -11.20 -7.52 16.62
N THR A 19 -9.96 -7.44 16.10
CA THR A 19 -9.41 -6.25 15.45
C THR A 19 -9.18 -6.51 13.96
N LEU A 20 -9.58 -5.55 13.13
CA LEU A 20 -9.21 -5.43 11.74
C LEU A 20 -8.05 -4.42 11.64
N LEU A 21 -6.86 -4.90 11.28
CA LEU A 21 -5.71 -4.05 10.95
C LEU A 21 -5.68 -3.82 9.44
N ILE A 22 -5.63 -2.58 8.99
CA ILE A 22 -5.43 -2.20 7.60
C ILE A 22 -4.01 -1.66 7.45
N VAL A 23 -3.22 -2.25 6.56
CA VAL A 23 -1.84 -1.84 6.28
C VAL A 23 -1.84 -0.92 5.07
N ALA A 24 -1.37 0.31 5.25
CA ALA A 24 -1.36 1.35 4.22
C ALA A 24 -0.16 1.20 3.25
N GLY A 25 0.06 0.00 2.73
CA GLY A 25 1.04 -0.31 1.68
C GLY A 25 2.43 -0.75 2.17
N ASP A 26 3.29 -1.05 1.20
CA ASP A 26 4.70 -1.44 1.37
C ASP A 26 4.92 -2.69 2.25
N CYS A 27 4.14 -3.71 1.99
CA CYS A 27 4.25 -5.00 2.68
C CYS A 27 5.35 -5.91 2.12
N GLY A 28 5.90 -5.56 0.94
CA GLY A 28 6.99 -6.29 0.29
C GLY A 28 6.54 -7.54 -0.46
N PHE A 29 5.29 -7.57 -0.92
CA PHE A 29 4.79 -8.67 -1.75
C PHE A 29 5.52 -8.73 -3.09
N GLY A 30 6.06 -9.91 -3.42
CA GLY A 30 6.78 -10.18 -4.66
C GLY A 30 8.31 -10.04 -4.54
N PHE A 31 8.87 -9.53 -3.44
CA PHE A 31 10.32 -9.59 -3.17
C PHE A 31 10.78 -11.01 -2.81
N GLU A 32 9.87 -11.84 -2.32
CA GLU A 32 10.10 -13.24 -2.01
C GLU A 32 9.24 -14.14 -2.92
N LYS A 33 9.58 -15.44 -2.95
CA LYS A 33 8.76 -16.44 -3.65
C LYS A 33 7.40 -16.59 -2.95
N LYS A 34 6.37 -16.99 -3.70
CA LYS A 34 5.00 -17.15 -3.19
C LYS A 34 4.94 -18.04 -1.94
N GLU A 35 5.71 -19.12 -1.91
CA GLU A 35 5.78 -20.08 -0.81
C GLU A 35 6.23 -19.45 0.51
N TYR A 36 7.05 -18.40 0.44
CA TYR A 36 7.46 -17.62 1.62
C TYR A 36 6.26 -16.98 2.31
N TYR A 37 5.40 -16.31 1.55
CA TYR A 37 4.20 -15.66 2.10
C TYR A 37 3.20 -16.68 2.63
N GLU A 38 3.03 -17.81 1.94
CA GLU A 38 2.19 -18.91 2.41
C GLU A 38 2.68 -19.48 3.74
N GLN A 39 4.00 -19.65 3.91
CA GLN A 39 4.59 -20.09 5.18
C GLN A 39 4.35 -19.06 6.29
N MET A 40 4.48 -17.75 6.00
CA MET A 40 4.20 -16.70 6.98
C MET A 40 2.75 -16.74 7.47
N VAL A 41 1.80 -16.91 6.54
CA VAL A 41 0.37 -17.07 6.86
C VAL A 41 0.16 -18.31 7.74
N ARG A 42 0.69 -19.47 7.34
CA ARG A 42 0.54 -20.73 8.12
C ARG A 42 1.09 -20.63 9.54
N ARG A 43 2.27 -20.03 9.70
CA ARG A 43 2.92 -19.83 11.03
C ARG A 43 2.07 -18.95 11.96
N ASN A 44 1.39 -17.96 11.41
CA ASN A 44 0.64 -16.97 12.18
C ASN A 44 -0.86 -17.28 12.30
N ALA A 45 -1.40 -18.20 11.49
CA ALA A 45 -2.83 -18.49 11.40
C ALA A 45 -3.47 -18.85 12.76
N LYS A 46 -2.82 -19.71 13.57
CA LYS A 46 -3.33 -20.11 14.88
C LYS A 46 -3.52 -18.90 15.80
N ARG A 47 -2.51 -18.03 15.87
CA ARG A 47 -2.53 -16.83 16.73
C ARG A 47 -3.59 -15.84 16.29
N MET A 48 -3.68 -15.57 15.01
CA MET A 48 -4.69 -14.67 14.43
C MET A 48 -6.11 -15.20 14.64
N ASN A 49 -6.32 -16.52 14.49
CA ASN A 49 -7.62 -17.13 14.75
C ASN A 49 -8.01 -17.06 16.23
N GLN A 50 -7.07 -17.32 17.17
CA GLN A 50 -7.32 -17.24 18.60
C GLN A 50 -7.63 -15.82 19.09
N ALA A 51 -6.99 -14.81 18.50
CA ALA A 51 -7.24 -13.41 18.80
C ALA A 51 -8.46 -12.85 18.05
N ASN A 52 -9.02 -13.59 17.09
CA ASN A 52 -10.06 -13.15 16.18
C ASN A 52 -9.69 -11.86 15.41
N ASN A 53 -8.41 -11.75 14.99
CA ASN A 53 -7.89 -10.60 14.27
C ASN A 53 -7.81 -10.86 12.76
N TRP A 54 -7.88 -9.79 11.96
CA TRP A 54 -7.66 -9.78 10.50
C TRP A 54 -6.60 -8.75 10.15
N ILE A 55 -5.86 -9.03 9.09
CA ILE A 55 -4.99 -8.05 8.44
C ILE A 55 -5.40 -7.94 6.98
N VAL A 56 -5.69 -6.71 6.57
CA VAL A 56 -5.96 -6.33 5.18
C VAL A 56 -4.78 -5.48 4.71
N PHE A 57 -4.28 -5.78 3.52
CA PHE A 57 -3.15 -5.08 2.91
C PHE A 57 -3.64 -4.25 1.73
N VAL A 58 -3.38 -2.96 1.78
CA VAL A 58 -3.48 -2.04 0.65
C VAL A 58 -2.14 -2.05 -0.08
N ARG A 59 -2.13 -1.91 -1.39
CA ARG A 59 -0.93 -1.95 -2.21
C ARG A 59 -0.06 -0.71 -2.03
N GLY A 60 1.25 -0.90 -1.80
CA GLY A 60 2.27 0.15 -1.89
C GLY A 60 3.06 0.10 -3.20
N ASN A 61 4.05 0.98 -3.36
CA ASN A 61 4.96 0.95 -4.50
C ASN A 61 6.03 -0.16 -4.40
N HIS A 62 6.25 -0.69 -3.20
CA HIS A 62 7.13 -1.85 -2.95
C HIS A 62 6.36 -3.17 -2.89
N ASP A 63 5.20 -3.24 -3.55
CA ASP A 63 4.37 -4.44 -3.63
C ASP A 63 4.12 -4.82 -5.08
N ASN A 64 4.24 -6.10 -5.40
CA ASN A 64 3.84 -6.61 -6.72
C ASN A 64 2.32 -6.54 -6.88
N PRO A 65 1.80 -5.74 -7.82
CA PRO A 65 0.35 -5.60 -8.02
C PRO A 65 -0.39 -6.92 -8.26
N ALA A 66 0.29 -7.95 -8.76
CA ALA A 66 -0.32 -9.27 -8.98
C ALA A 66 -0.80 -9.97 -7.71
N TYR A 67 -0.36 -9.55 -6.53
CA TYR A 67 -0.88 -10.08 -5.25
C TYR A 67 -2.19 -9.41 -4.81
N PHE A 68 -2.55 -8.28 -5.43
CA PHE A 68 -3.70 -7.44 -5.08
C PHE A 68 -4.85 -7.58 -6.08
N ASP A 69 -5.02 -8.79 -6.62
CA ASP A 69 -6.10 -9.15 -7.56
C ASP A 69 -7.37 -9.70 -6.86
N GLY A 70 -7.37 -9.76 -5.53
CA GLY A 70 -8.44 -10.31 -4.71
C GLY A 70 -8.43 -11.84 -4.60
N THR A 71 -7.49 -12.53 -5.29
CA THR A 71 -7.42 -14.00 -5.34
C THR A 71 -6.06 -14.56 -4.95
N THR A 72 -4.97 -13.98 -5.45
CA THR A 72 -3.60 -14.49 -5.29
C THR A 72 -3.13 -14.52 -3.84
N PHE A 73 -3.49 -13.51 -3.04
CA PHE A 73 -3.23 -13.47 -1.60
C PHE A 73 -4.54 -13.20 -0.83
N ASN A 74 -5.37 -14.23 -0.75
CA ASN A 74 -6.66 -14.17 -0.08
C ASN A 74 -6.81 -15.36 0.89
N TYR A 75 -6.35 -15.18 2.12
CA TYR A 75 -6.44 -16.17 3.19
C TYR A 75 -7.42 -15.71 4.26
N LYS A 76 -7.94 -16.64 5.04
CA LYS A 76 -8.99 -16.39 6.04
C LYS A 76 -8.77 -15.16 6.93
N ARG A 77 -7.51 -14.81 7.25
CA ARG A 77 -7.15 -13.72 8.18
C ARG A 77 -6.15 -12.72 7.59
N PHE A 78 -5.75 -12.93 6.34
CA PHE A 78 -4.73 -12.15 5.66
C PHE A 78 -5.17 -11.94 4.22
N ILE A 79 -5.52 -10.72 3.86
CA ILE A 79 -6.14 -10.42 2.57
C ILE A 79 -5.43 -9.23 1.94
N ALA A 80 -4.85 -9.41 0.75
CA ALA A 80 -4.43 -8.30 -0.10
C ALA A 80 -5.60 -7.89 -0.98
N VAL A 81 -6.03 -6.64 -0.86
CA VAL A 81 -7.23 -6.16 -1.54
C VAL A 81 -6.92 -5.39 -2.81
N PRO A 82 -7.72 -5.56 -3.87
CA PRO A 82 -7.65 -4.71 -5.06
C PRO A 82 -7.87 -3.24 -4.74
N ASP A 83 -7.33 -2.36 -5.59
CA ASP A 83 -7.63 -0.94 -5.52
C ASP A 83 -9.14 -0.72 -5.70
N TYR A 84 -9.70 0.26 -4.97
CA TYR A 84 -11.13 0.57 -4.87
C TYR A 84 -11.95 -0.46 -4.07
N THR A 85 -11.32 -1.25 -3.22
CA THR A 85 -12.04 -2.12 -2.29
C THR A 85 -12.71 -1.29 -1.20
N ILE A 86 -13.97 -1.62 -0.93
CA ILE A 86 -14.71 -1.09 0.22
C ILE A 86 -14.67 -2.10 1.35
N LEU A 87 -14.26 -1.66 2.52
CA LEU A 87 -14.33 -2.42 3.76
C LEU A 87 -15.39 -1.80 4.68
N GLN A 88 -16.23 -2.64 5.27
CA GLN A 88 -17.19 -2.21 6.29
C GLN A 88 -16.83 -2.88 7.61
N ALA A 89 -16.38 -2.11 8.58
CA ALA A 89 -15.98 -2.60 9.89
C ALA A 89 -16.15 -1.51 10.96
N CYS A 90 -16.54 -1.90 12.17
CA CYS A 90 -16.63 -1.00 13.34
C CYS A 90 -17.48 0.26 13.08
N ASN A 91 -18.55 0.15 12.28
CA ASN A 91 -19.42 1.24 11.81
C ASN A 91 -18.72 2.24 10.86
N HIS A 92 -17.55 1.89 10.32
CA HIS A 92 -16.89 2.67 9.28
C HIS A 92 -17.07 2.03 7.91
N THR A 93 -17.18 2.88 6.89
CA THR A 93 -17.12 2.49 5.48
C THR A 93 -15.85 3.06 4.88
N ILE A 94 -14.91 2.17 4.60
CA ILE A 94 -13.52 2.49 4.32
C ILE A 94 -13.21 2.23 2.86
N LEU A 95 -12.76 3.24 2.12
CA LEU A 95 -12.25 3.11 0.76
C LEU A 95 -10.74 2.85 0.79
N CYS A 96 -10.30 1.78 0.12
CA CYS A 96 -8.88 1.41 -0.01
C CYS A 96 -8.39 1.60 -1.45
N VAL A 97 -7.37 2.43 -1.67
CA VAL A 97 -6.71 2.65 -2.97
C VAL A 97 -5.20 2.67 -2.78
N GLY A 98 -4.50 1.75 -3.43
CA GLY A 98 -3.06 1.59 -3.29
C GLY A 98 -2.24 2.28 -4.37
N GLY A 99 -0.92 2.16 -4.22
CA GLY A 99 0.09 2.62 -5.16
C GLY A 99 0.71 3.95 -4.81
N ALA A 100 1.96 4.11 -5.25
CA ALA A 100 2.75 5.34 -5.23
C ALA A 100 3.93 5.20 -6.19
N ILE A 101 4.69 6.26 -6.41
CA ILE A 101 5.87 6.28 -7.28
C ILE A 101 7.15 6.05 -6.48
N SER A 102 7.95 5.07 -6.90
CA SER A 102 9.30 4.85 -6.37
C SER A 102 10.27 5.90 -6.91
N ILE A 103 10.79 6.76 -6.07
CA ILE A 103 11.76 7.78 -6.51
C ILE A 103 13.09 7.18 -6.96
N ASP A 104 13.44 5.98 -6.49
CA ASP A 104 14.65 5.24 -6.80
C ASP A 104 14.46 4.16 -7.88
N ARG A 105 13.39 4.25 -8.68
CA ARG A 105 12.99 3.22 -9.67
C ARG A 105 14.09 2.89 -10.69
N ILE A 106 14.79 3.89 -11.21
CA ILE A 106 15.89 3.66 -12.17
C ILE A 106 17.04 2.89 -11.51
N TYR A 107 17.40 3.22 -10.27
CA TYR A 107 18.39 2.46 -9.51
C TYR A 107 17.96 0.99 -9.34
N ARG A 108 16.71 0.73 -8.98
CA ARG A 108 16.15 -0.62 -8.80
C ARG A 108 16.16 -1.42 -10.10
N ILE A 109 15.76 -0.81 -11.22
CA ILE A 109 15.80 -1.42 -12.55
C ILE A 109 17.24 -1.81 -12.92
N ASN A 110 18.20 -0.90 -12.71
CA ASN A 110 19.61 -1.13 -13.01
C ASN A 110 20.20 -2.25 -12.15
N GLU A 111 19.90 -2.28 -10.85
CA GLU A 111 20.34 -3.33 -9.95
C GLU A 111 19.75 -4.69 -10.31
N TRP A 112 18.48 -4.75 -10.68
CA TRP A 112 17.85 -5.98 -11.17
C TRP A 112 18.50 -6.49 -12.45
N ASN A 113 18.75 -5.60 -13.43
CA ASN A 113 19.43 -5.93 -14.67
C ASN A 113 20.84 -6.48 -14.41
N LYS A 114 21.64 -5.82 -13.55
CA LYS A 114 22.98 -6.31 -13.17
C LYS A 114 22.94 -7.71 -12.55
N ARG A 115 21.98 -7.98 -11.68
CA ARG A 115 21.79 -9.31 -11.06
C ARG A 115 21.43 -10.36 -12.11
N LYS A 116 20.51 -10.02 -13.03
CA LYS A 116 20.10 -10.88 -14.13
C LYS A 116 21.29 -11.26 -15.02
N TYR A 117 22.15 -10.31 -15.37
CA TYR A 117 23.36 -10.58 -16.16
C TYR A 117 24.34 -11.50 -15.43
N ARG A 118 24.55 -11.32 -14.12
CA ARG A 118 25.44 -12.19 -13.33
C ARG A 118 24.95 -13.63 -13.27
N VAL A 119 23.67 -13.85 -13.19
CA VAL A 119 23.07 -15.20 -13.19
C VAL A 119 23.29 -15.89 -14.56
N HIS A 120 23.14 -15.18 -15.67
CA HIS A 120 23.31 -15.76 -17.01
C HIS A 120 24.79 -15.99 -17.39
N SER A 121 25.72 -15.26 -16.78
CA SER A 121 27.16 -15.41 -17.06
C SER A 121 27.86 -16.52 -16.26
N ASN A 122 27.28 -16.96 -15.17
CA ASN A 122 27.77 -18.06 -14.36
C ASN A 122 26.74 -19.19 -14.51
N GLU A 123 27.10 -20.38 -14.98
CA GLU A 123 26.25 -21.58 -15.11
C GLU A 123 25.46 -21.92 -13.81
N SER A 124 24.79 -20.92 -13.24
CA SER A 124 24.05 -21.00 -12.01
C SER A 124 22.69 -21.66 -12.27
N GLN A 125 22.28 -22.49 -11.34
CA GLN A 125 21.05 -23.28 -11.42
C GLN A 125 19.81 -22.37 -11.58
N GLU A 126 18.78 -22.88 -12.22
CA GLU A 126 17.48 -22.23 -12.50
C GLU A 126 16.81 -21.54 -11.27
N ASN A 127 17.29 -21.81 -10.06
CA ASN A 127 16.85 -21.25 -8.79
C ASN A 127 17.42 -19.85 -8.46
N ASP A 128 18.39 -19.35 -9.24
CA ASP A 128 19.09 -18.09 -8.99
C ASP A 128 18.54 -16.90 -9.80
N ILE A 129 17.32 -16.99 -10.36
CA ILE A 129 16.69 -15.85 -11.04
C ILE A 129 16.56 -14.70 -10.04
N PRO A 130 17.17 -13.53 -10.32
CA PRO A 130 17.12 -12.41 -9.41
C PRO A 130 15.66 -11.93 -9.24
N ARG A 131 15.27 -11.71 -8.00
CA ARG A 131 13.93 -11.23 -7.64
C ARG A 131 13.71 -9.85 -8.25
N ASN A 132 12.51 -9.59 -8.74
CA ASN A 132 12.14 -8.28 -9.21
C ASN A 132 12.17 -7.28 -8.03
N LEU A 133 12.74 -6.12 -8.25
CA LEU A 133 12.85 -5.05 -7.25
C LEU A 133 11.93 -3.86 -7.57
N TYR A 134 11.27 -3.87 -8.72
CA TYR A 134 10.45 -2.77 -9.22
C TYR A 134 9.32 -3.30 -10.10
N TRP A 135 8.14 -2.73 -9.99
CA TRP A 135 6.96 -3.03 -10.80
C TRP A 135 6.50 -1.77 -11.51
N LYS A 136 6.51 -1.80 -12.84
CA LYS A 136 6.18 -0.65 -13.70
C LYS A 136 4.78 -0.06 -13.43
N ASN A 137 3.84 -0.86 -12.96
CA ASN A 137 2.47 -0.49 -12.64
C ASN A 137 2.26 -0.20 -11.14
N GLU A 138 3.26 0.42 -10.50
CA GLU A 138 3.23 0.76 -9.07
C GLU A 138 2.32 1.96 -8.75
N ALA A 139 2.14 2.88 -9.72
CA ALA A 139 1.38 4.11 -9.52
C ALA A 139 -0.10 3.84 -9.20
N PRO A 140 -0.74 4.74 -8.43
CA PRO A 140 -2.20 4.75 -8.33
C PRO A 140 -2.82 5.17 -9.67
N ILE A 141 -4.02 4.67 -9.96
CA ILE A 141 -4.77 5.01 -11.18
C ILE A 141 -6.16 5.49 -10.76
N TYR A 142 -6.57 6.67 -11.22
CA TYR A 142 -7.94 7.14 -11.01
C TYR A 142 -8.91 6.40 -11.95
N ASP A 143 -9.92 5.78 -11.36
CA ASP A 143 -10.98 5.04 -12.06
C ASP A 143 -12.33 5.67 -11.75
N ALA A 144 -12.77 6.55 -12.65
CA ALA A 144 -14.01 7.30 -12.49
C ALA A 144 -15.25 6.38 -12.46
N ASP A 145 -15.26 5.29 -13.23
CA ASP A 145 -16.41 4.39 -13.30
C ASP A 145 -16.58 3.60 -12.01
N LYS A 146 -15.46 3.13 -11.43
CA LYS A 146 -15.49 2.52 -10.09
C LYS A 146 -15.93 3.51 -9.03
N MET A 147 -15.40 4.73 -9.05
CA MET A 147 -15.80 5.76 -8.09
C MET A 147 -17.29 6.10 -8.20
N ASN A 148 -17.81 6.25 -9.41
CA ASN A 148 -19.25 6.48 -9.63
C ASN A 148 -20.10 5.35 -9.03
N THR A 149 -19.70 4.09 -9.24
CA THR A 149 -20.40 2.92 -8.68
C THR A 149 -20.35 2.92 -7.15
N ILE A 150 -19.16 3.14 -6.58
CA ILE A 150 -18.95 3.18 -5.12
C ILE A 150 -19.78 4.29 -4.48
N CYS A 151 -19.80 5.47 -5.08
CA CYS A 151 -20.53 6.61 -4.53
C CYS A 151 -22.05 6.44 -4.54
N VAL A 152 -22.59 5.58 -5.40
CA VAL A 152 -24.01 5.22 -5.38
C VAL A 152 -24.34 4.23 -4.26
N ASP A 153 -23.45 3.25 -4.04
CA ASP A 153 -23.74 2.11 -3.17
C ASP A 153 -23.32 2.33 -1.71
N PHE A 154 -22.36 3.23 -1.45
CA PHE A 154 -21.75 3.39 -0.13
C PHE A 154 -21.63 4.87 0.27
N LEU A 155 -21.65 5.12 1.58
CA LEU A 155 -21.28 6.42 2.18
C LEU A 155 -19.90 6.26 2.85
N ILE A 156 -18.88 6.77 2.18
CA ILE A 156 -17.48 6.64 2.64
C ILE A 156 -17.20 7.68 3.74
N ASP A 157 -16.75 7.23 4.89
CA ASP A 157 -16.32 8.09 6.01
C ASP A 157 -14.80 8.04 6.24
N THR A 158 -14.13 7.01 5.77
CA THR A 158 -12.70 6.80 5.96
C THR A 158 -12.03 6.39 4.65
N VAL A 159 -10.83 6.91 4.40
CA VAL A 159 -10.00 6.54 3.23
C VAL A 159 -8.65 6.03 3.71
N VAL A 160 -8.18 4.94 3.13
CA VAL A 160 -6.84 4.40 3.33
C VAL A 160 -6.13 4.27 1.99
N THR A 161 -5.04 5.01 1.83
CA THR A 161 -4.22 5.01 0.62
C THR A 161 -2.76 4.74 0.96
N HIS A 162 -1.89 4.55 -0.05
CA HIS A 162 -0.46 4.49 0.22
C HIS A 162 0.18 5.87 0.19
N THR A 163 -0.22 6.73 -0.74
CA THR A 163 0.14 8.16 -0.81
C THR A 163 -1.09 9.04 -0.49
N ALA A 164 -0.99 10.37 -0.57
CA ALA A 164 -2.03 11.28 -0.11
C ALA A 164 -2.29 12.44 -1.11
N PRO A 165 -3.39 13.21 -0.96
CA PRO A 165 -3.65 14.43 -1.73
C PRO A 165 -2.51 15.46 -1.66
N SER A 166 -2.42 16.31 -2.67
CA SER A 166 -1.30 17.24 -2.87
C SER A 166 -1.11 18.25 -1.74
N HIS A 167 -2.16 18.57 -0.99
CA HIS A 167 -2.12 19.48 0.14
C HIS A 167 -1.61 18.85 1.45
N CYS A 168 -1.40 17.53 1.48
CA CYS A 168 -0.90 16.81 2.67
C CYS A 168 0.62 16.81 2.74
N GLU A 169 1.16 16.94 3.94
CA GLU A 169 2.57 16.63 4.23
C GLU A 169 2.83 15.11 4.12
N LEU A 170 3.99 14.60 3.71
CA LEU A 170 4.99 15.40 3.01
C LEU A 170 4.59 15.58 1.54
N PHE A 171 4.98 16.70 0.92
CA PHE A 171 4.72 16.92 -0.50
C PHE A 171 5.51 15.98 -1.41
N SER A 172 6.70 15.57 -0.97
CA SER A 172 7.54 14.62 -1.70
C SER A 172 8.54 13.93 -0.76
N LYS A 173 9.07 12.78 -1.19
CA LYS A 173 10.19 12.14 -0.51
C LYS A 173 11.46 12.99 -0.58
N SER A 174 12.31 12.88 0.44
CA SER A 174 13.63 13.52 0.46
C SER A 174 14.46 13.11 -0.76
N ASN A 175 15.29 14.04 -1.24
CA ASN A 175 16.18 13.85 -2.40
C ASN A 175 15.48 13.60 -3.75
N LEU A 176 14.19 13.92 -3.89
CA LEU A 176 13.45 13.74 -5.15
C LEU A 176 14.19 14.40 -6.34
N ASN A 177 14.66 15.63 -6.19
CA ASN A 177 15.38 16.34 -7.27
C ASN A 177 16.68 15.62 -7.67
N GLN A 178 17.41 15.06 -6.72
CA GLN A 178 18.64 14.30 -7.01
C GLN A 178 18.31 13.01 -7.80
N TRP A 179 17.24 12.31 -7.46
CA TRP A 179 16.79 11.15 -8.22
C TRP A 179 16.33 11.53 -9.63
N ALA A 180 15.67 12.69 -9.77
CA ALA A 180 15.18 13.21 -11.06
C ALA A 180 16.31 13.56 -12.05
N GLU A 181 17.55 13.80 -11.61
CA GLU A 181 18.70 13.98 -12.50
C GLU A 181 18.91 12.77 -13.45
N ASN A 182 18.55 11.57 -13.01
CA ASN A 182 18.68 10.33 -13.77
C ASN A 182 17.34 9.79 -14.30
N ASP A 183 16.24 10.47 -14.02
CA ASP A 183 14.88 10.06 -14.41
C ASP A 183 14.04 11.29 -14.78
N SER A 184 14.05 11.64 -16.04
CA SER A 184 13.41 12.86 -16.55
C SER A 184 11.87 12.85 -16.41
N LEU A 185 11.25 11.69 -16.17
CA LEU A 185 9.78 11.56 -15.99
C LEU A 185 9.37 11.61 -14.52
N LEU A 186 10.32 11.44 -13.59
CA LEU A 186 10.04 11.25 -12.17
C LEU A 186 9.20 12.37 -11.55
N LEU A 187 9.56 13.63 -11.81
CA LEU A 187 8.83 14.77 -11.23
C LEU A 187 7.38 14.83 -11.71
N GLY A 188 7.17 14.59 -13.01
CA GLY A 188 5.82 14.53 -13.59
C GLY A 188 5.00 13.37 -13.04
N ASP A 189 5.60 12.20 -12.89
CA ASP A 189 4.90 11.01 -12.37
C ASP A 189 4.53 11.17 -10.89
N VAL A 190 5.41 11.77 -10.07
CA VAL A 190 5.11 12.09 -8.66
C VAL A 190 3.99 13.14 -8.55
N GLN A 191 3.95 14.12 -9.45
CA GLN A 191 2.86 15.07 -9.50
C GLN A 191 1.54 14.38 -9.87
N LEU A 192 1.54 13.53 -10.91
CA LEU A 192 0.35 12.76 -11.32
C LEU A 192 -0.16 11.83 -10.22
N GLU A 193 0.74 11.22 -9.44
CA GLU A 193 0.39 10.44 -8.26
C GLU A 193 -0.49 11.24 -7.29
N ARG A 194 -0.08 12.47 -7.00
CA ARG A 194 -0.81 13.36 -6.08
C ARG A 194 -2.14 13.84 -6.70
N GLU A 195 -2.15 14.14 -7.98
CA GLU A 195 -3.35 14.52 -8.72
C GLU A 195 -4.41 13.42 -8.70
N VAL A 196 -4.01 12.14 -8.76
CA VAL A 196 -4.94 11.02 -8.61
C VAL A 196 -5.62 11.04 -7.24
N MET A 197 -4.88 11.33 -6.17
CA MET A 197 -5.45 11.45 -4.82
C MET A 197 -6.37 12.67 -4.69
N ASP A 198 -6.01 13.78 -5.33
CA ASP A 198 -6.86 14.99 -5.39
C ASP A 198 -8.17 14.71 -6.13
N MET A 199 -8.12 13.94 -7.23
CA MET A 199 -9.33 13.51 -7.96
C MET A 199 -10.22 12.61 -7.11
N LEU A 200 -9.66 11.67 -6.34
CA LEU A 200 -10.41 10.84 -5.40
C LEU A 200 -11.12 11.69 -4.35
N LEU A 201 -10.40 12.62 -3.71
CA LEU A 201 -10.96 13.52 -2.71
C LEU A 201 -12.07 14.40 -3.29
N HIS A 202 -11.80 14.98 -4.46
CA HIS A 202 -12.81 15.81 -5.16
C HIS A 202 -14.08 15.02 -5.46
N HIS A 203 -13.95 13.79 -5.97
CA HIS A 203 -15.08 12.91 -6.27
C HIS A 203 -15.92 12.60 -5.02
N LEU A 204 -15.26 12.30 -3.90
CA LEU A 204 -15.94 12.06 -2.62
C LEU A 204 -16.65 13.32 -2.11
N LYS A 205 -16.00 14.49 -2.20
CA LYS A 205 -16.58 15.77 -1.75
C LYS A 205 -17.82 16.18 -2.58
N ILE A 206 -17.76 16.10 -3.92
CA ILE A 206 -18.90 16.50 -4.77
C ILE A 206 -20.11 15.56 -4.63
N ASN A 207 -19.91 14.31 -4.21
CA ASN A 207 -20.96 13.34 -3.92
C ASN A 207 -21.37 13.33 -2.43
N ASN A 208 -20.93 14.32 -1.65
CA ASN A 208 -21.32 14.52 -0.24
C ASN A 208 -21.00 13.34 0.68
N HIS A 209 -19.90 12.62 0.46
CA HIS A 209 -19.44 11.58 1.37
C HIS A 209 -18.99 12.20 2.71
N PRO A 210 -19.34 11.59 3.86
CA PRO A 210 -18.97 12.11 5.18
C PRO A 210 -17.53 11.78 5.56
N VAL A 211 -16.57 11.97 4.65
CA VAL A 211 -15.17 11.66 4.89
C VAL A 211 -14.65 12.47 6.07
N SER A 212 -14.21 11.79 7.10
CA SER A 212 -13.66 12.38 8.32
C SER A 212 -12.21 11.97 8.59
N HIS A 213 -11.74 10.87 7.99
CA HIS A 213 -10.39 10.34 8.19
C HIS A 213 -9.75 9.91 6.88
N TRP A 214 -8.47 10.22 6.73
CA TRP A 214 -7.64 9.78 5.61
C TRP A 214 -6.27 9.33 6.12
N TYR A 215 -6.01 8.02 6.07
CA TYR A 215 -4.76 7.42 6.50
C TYR A 215 -3.88 7.11 5.30
N TYR A 216 -2.56 7.35 5.42
CA TYR A 216 -1.58 7.07 4.38
C TYR A 216 -0.19 6.76 4.94
N GLY A 217 0.68 6.16 4.14
CA GLY A 217 2.07 5.82 4.49
C GLY A 217 3.08 6.49 3.57
N HIS A 218 3.93 5.69 2.92
CA HIS A 218 4.88 6.04 1.86
C HIS A 218 6.06 6.92 2.27
N PHE A 219 5.88 7.95 3.08
CA PHE A 219 6.89 8.98 3.39
C PHE A 219 7.76 8.65 4.60
N HIS A 220 7.46 7.58 5.35
CA HIS A 220 8.21 7.09 6.51
C HIS A 220 8.36 8.13 7.63
N GLN A 221 7.30 8.83 7.93
CA GLN A 221 7.21 9.80 9.02
C GLN A 221 5.81 9.78 9.63
N SER A 222 5.70 10.20 10.89
CA SER A 222 4.41 10.42 11.55
C SER A 222 4.02 11.88 11.41
N TRP A 223 2.81 12.12 10.95
CA TRP A 223 2.24 13.46 10.89
C TRP A 223 0.71 13.38 10.88
N HIS A 224 0.05 14.37 11.41
CA HIS A 224 -1.40 14.52 11.30
C HIS A 224 -1.83 15.99 11.26
N SER A 225 -2.93 16.25 10.59
CA SER A 225 -3.57 17.56 10.57
C SER A 225 -5.06 17.44 10.22
N ASP A 226 -5.87 18.28 10.80
CA ASP A 226 -7.24 18.49 10.36
C ASP A 226 -7.24 19.56 9.25
N ILE A 227 -7.71 19.19 8.07
CA ILE A 227 -7.84 20.10 6.93
C ILE A 227 -9.25 19.96 6.38
N ASP A 228 -10.01 21.03 6.39
CA ASP A 228 -11.40 21.06 5.94
C ASP A 228 -12.31 20.01 6.61
N GLY A 229 -12.06 19.70 7.90
CA GLY A 229 -12.83 18.72 8.67
C GLY A 229 -12.49 17.27 8.38
N ILE A 230 -11.40 17.00 7.68
CA ILE A 230 -10.83 15.66 7.47
C ILE A 230 -9.52 15.56 8.24
N LEU A 231 -9.42 14.59 9.15
CA LEU A 231 -8.17 14.25 9.80
C LEU A 231 -7.31 13.42 8.85
N TYR A 232 -6.27 14.05 8.31
CA TYR A 232 -5.22 13.37 7.55
C TYR A 232 -4.16 12.85 8.50
N GLN A 233 -3.81 11.57 8.37
CA GLN A 233 -2.80 10.94 9.22
C GLN A 233 -1.81 10.13 8.39
N MET A 234 -0.56 10.61 8.37
CA MET A 234 0.59 9.90 7.80
C MET A 234 1.17 8.96 8.87
N LEU A 235 1.38 7.72 8.48
CA LEU A 235 1.91 6.67 9.34
C LEU A 235 3.38 6.39 9.01
N ASP A 236 4.23 6.38 10.03
CA ASP A 236 5.60 5.90 9.91
C ASP A 236 5.64 4.37 9.80
N ILE A 237 6.83 3.83 9.52
CA ILE A 237 7.05 2.39 9.36
C ILE A 237 6.60 1.66 10.64
N MET A 238 5.64 0.75 10.48
CA MET A 238 5.10 -0.05 11.58
C MET A 238 4.42 0.77 12.69
N GLU A 239 4.00 1.99 12.43
CA GLU A 239 3.12 2.76 13.30
C GLU A 239 1.69 2.19 13.27
N PHE A 240 1.01 2.26 14.41
CA PHE A 240 -0.38 1.86 14.58
C PHE A 240 -1.18 3.09 15.05
N SER A 241 -2.29 3.32 14.41
CA SER A 241 -3.25 4.39 14.74
C SER A 241 -4.63 3.80 15.01
#